data_f2de5497c149f1ab27589f4330d3ae72
#
_entry.id   f2de5497c149f1ab27589f4330d3ae72
#
_cell.length_a   1.000
_cell.length_b   1.000
_cell.length_c   1.000
_cell.angle_alpha   90.00
_cell.angle_beta   90.00
_cell.angle_gamma   90.00
#
_symmetry.space_group_name_H-M   'P 1'
#
loop_
_entity.id
_entity.type
_entity.pdbx_description
1 polymer ?
#
loop_
_entity_poly.entity_id
_entity_poly.type
_entity_poly.pdbx_seq_one_letter_code
_entity_poly.pdbx_strand_id
1 'polypeptide(L)'
;MSAEPTGTKPAATTQEGYRWWLFIACVLVSLTNEVSTAVMNLSLGPMRRDLGASSAVMQMAVTLGKLMLGAFMLAGGVAGDVYGRRRVLVSGALGMVAASLLAAVAQTGGTLLVARALDGLASAAIGPMALALIAGAFSQAEQARVIGLFLGLSGLGAALGPLGAGLVVQAQGWRAGFLMPAAVAALGGLGVFLFASSDGAKTKGRRLDGTGALTCAAGLLGLVFGIIQINHVGFLHPRVLQSLAVGIGALLAFVWWERRATDPLLDITLFRNRTVSVAVTAGLLAALVVGGSLLPLLYFLQTVQKVSPISAILRLMPLMVAAAALAPVVGELTAKIGPRKVIAAGMVLMAAGSSLLILLTPETPYGQVLPALLLLGAGYIAVITPVANIILSAVPRERTGSAAAVNGAAMQIGGALGTAVLTSVLMAVALAVYYQRLEPSGLSREEIAAATEALRRSIQKGAESGGQAIPQAVRTQLADAYRHAFSAGAGGVFTCSALVCLLCAVLVWFGLKKISRQSPPSK
;
A
#
# COMPACT_ATOMS: atom_id res chain seq x y z
N MET A 1 42.36 45.41 -19.81
CA MET A 1 42.52 44.45 -18.72
C MET A 1 41.19 44.43 -17.96
N SER A 2 40.30 43.56 -18.35
CA SER A 2 38.98 43.34 -17.70
C SER A 2 39.03 41.98 -17.02
N ALA A 3 38.95 42.00 -15.69
CA ALA A 3 38.96 40.80 -14.86
C ALA A 3 37.58 40.09 -14.96
N GLU A 4 37.57 38.84 -15.41
CA GLU A 4 36.41 37.95 -15.29
C GLU A 4 36.17 37.60 -13.81
N PRO A 5 34.91 37.58 -13.35
CA PRO A 5 34.59 37.07 -12.03
C PRO A 5 34.63 35.54 -12.08
N THR A 6 35.62 34.95 -11.41
CA THR A 6 35.72 33.52 -11.13
C THR A 6 34.57 33.10 -10.21
N GLY A 7 33.45 32.68 -10.82
CA GLY A 7 32.37 31.97 -10.12
C GLY A 7 32.86 30.59 -9.74
N THR A 8 33.26 30.42 -8.48
CA THR A 8 33.58 29.13 -7.88
C THR A 8 32.34 28.21 -7.93
N LYS A 9 32.35 27.23 -8.85
CA LYS A 9 31.41 26.10 -8.79
C LYS A 9 31.60 25.40 -7.45
N PRO A 10 30.52 25.16 -6.67
CA PRO A 10 30.65 24.41 -5.43
C PRO A 10 31.24 23.03 -5.73
N ALA A 11 32.17 22.60 -4.86
CA ALA A 11 32.93 21.37 -5.00
C ALA A 11 31.99 20.15 -5.13
N ALA A 12 32.34 19.18 -5.98
CA ALA A 12 31.54 17.99 -6.29
C ALA A 12 31.09 17.20 -5.05
N THR A 13 31.89 17.19 -3.98
CA THR A 13 31.60 16.55 -2.70
C THR A 13 30.40 17.16 -1.94
N THR A 14 30.15 18.46 -2.09
CA THR A 14 28.99 19.13 -1.49
C THR A 14 27.69 18.79 -2.21
N GLN A 15 27.71 18.55 -3.53
CA GLN A 15 26.54 18.14 -4.29
C GLN A 15 26.11 16.69 -4.03
N GLU A 16 27.05 15.78 -3.76
CA GLU A 16 26.73 14.38 -3.43
C GLU A 16 26.06 14.26 -2.05
N GLY A 17 26.58 14.93 -1.04
CA GLY A 17 25.96 14.97 0.29
C GLY A 17 24.52 15.49 0.27
N TYR A 18 24.28 16.54 -0.52
CA TYR A 18 22.99 17.18 -0.64
C TYR A 18 21.89 16.26 -1.20
N ARG A 19 22.22 15.39 -2.18
CA ARG A 19 21.30 14.41 -2.78
C ARG A 19 20.86 13.34 -1.78
N TRP A 20 21.76 12.85 -0.93
CA TRP A 20 21.43 11.85 0.08
C TRP A 20 20.59 12.42 1.23
N TRP A 21 20.81 13.66 1.64
CA TRP A 21 19.94 14.35 2.60
C TRP A 21 18.53 14.53 2.06
N LEU A 22 18.38 14.89 0.78
CA LEU A 22 17.09 14.92 0.12
C LEU A 22 16.42 13.53 0.10
N PHE A 23 17.21 12.49 -0.19
CA PHE A 23 16.70 11.11 -0.15
C PHE A 23 16.15 10.75 1.23
N ILE A 24 16.92 11.00 2.30
CA ILE A 24 16.48 10.76 3.68
C ILE A 24 15.21 11.54 4.01
N ALA A 25 15.15 12.82 3.62
CA ALA A 25 13.97 13.65 3.83
C ALA A 25 12.73 13.09 3.11
N CYS A 26 12.88 12.64 1.88
CA CYS A 26 11.80 12.01 1.10
C CYS A 26 11.34 10.67 1.73
N VAL A 27 12.26 9.86 2.25
CA VAL A 27 11.92 8.65 2.99
C VAL A 27 11.15 9.02 4.25
N LEU A 28 11.65 9.93 5.08
CA LEU A 28 10.99 10.34 6.32
C LEU A 28 9.56 10.83 6.07
N VAL A 29 9.35 11.74 5.11
CA VAL A 29 8.00 12.24 4.84
C VAL A 29 7.07 11.15 4.32
N SER A 30 7.60 10.18 3.57
CA SER A 30 6.80 9.06 3.08
C SER A 30 6.39 8.08 4.19
N LEU A 31 7.19 7.94 5.26
CA LEU A 31 6.86 7.13 6.42
C LEU A 31 5.69 7.70 7.24
N THR A 32 5.38 8.97 7.09
CA THR A 32 4.33 9.65 7.89
C THR A 32 2.97 8.97 7.75
N ASN A 33 2.59 8.57 6.54
CA ASN A 33 1.32 7.88 6.28
C ASN A 33 1.24 6.52 6.98
N GLU A 34 2.32 5.76 7.01
CA GLU A 34 2.38 4.45 7.67
C GLU A 34 2.27 4.61 9.19
N VAL A 35 2.97 5.60 9.76
CA VAL A 35 2.91 5.92 11.19
C VAL A 35 1.51 6.38 11.58
N SER A 36 0.88 7.30 10.81
CA SER A 36 -0.48 7.78 11.03
C SER A 36 -1.51 6.65 11.01
N THR A 37 -1.40 5.74 10.03
CA THR A 37 -2.24 4.55 9.91
C THR A 37 -2.06 3.61 11.10
N ALA A 38 -0.83 3.43 11.56
CA ALA A 38 -0.52 2.58 12.72
C ALA A 38 -1.10 3.14 14.01
N VAL A 39 -0.93 4.44 14.28
CA VAL A 39 -1.53 5.13 15.44
C VAL A 39 -3.06 4.97 15.43
N MET A 40 -3.69 5.20 14.28
CA MET A 40 -5.15 5.05 14.13
C MET A 40 -5.62 3.63 14.49
N ASN A 41 -4.96 2.60 13.94
CA ASN A 41 -5.35 1.20 14.17
C ASN A 41 -5.15 0.75 15.62
N LEU A 42 -4.05 1.16 16.25
CA LEU A 42 -3.74 0.80 17.65
C LEU A 42 -4.62 1.54 18.65
N SER A 43 -5.18 2.68 18.27
CA SER A 43 -5.92 3.58 19.16
C SER A 43 -7.44 3.42 19.07
N LEU A 44 -7.97 2.54 18.21
CA LEU A 44 -9.42 2.41 17.94
C LEU A 44 -10.27 2.22 19.21
N GLY A 45 -9.85 1.34 20.13
CA GLY A 45 -10.57 1.06 21.38
C GLY A 45 -10.60 2.26 22.35
N PRO A 46 -9.43 2.83 22.70
CA PRO A 46 -9.35 4.04 23.52
C PRO A 46 -10.11 5.22 22.90
N MET A 47 -9.91 5.51 21.62
CA MET A 47 -10.56 6.62 20.91
C MET A 47 -12.08 6.49 20.92
N ARG A 48 -12.61 5.28 20.69
CA ARG A 48 -14.06 5.04 20.72
C ARG A 48 -14.67 5.42 22.07
N ARG A 49 -14.00 5.08 23.18
CA ARG A 49 -14.45 5.40 24.53
C ARG A 49 -14.38 6.90 24.81
N ASP A 50 -13.24 7.52 24.51
CA ASP A 50 -12.99 8.93 24.80
C ASP A 50 -13.88 9.88 23.99
N LEU A 51 -14.14 9.54 22.71
CA LEU A 51 -14.93 10.37 21.80
C LEU A 51 -16.43 10.04 21.83
N GLY A 52 -16.86 9.03 22.62
CA GLY A 52 -18.25 8.56 22.63
C GLY A 52 -18.74 8.10 21.24
N ALA A 53 -17.82 7.69 20.36
CA ALA A 53 -18.13 7.44 18.97
C ALA A 53 -18.59 6.00 18.72
N SER A 54 -19.48 5.80 17.74
CA SER A 54 -19.90 4.47 17.33
C SER A 54 -18.78 3.68 16.63
N SER A 55 -18.86 2.35 16.65
CA SER A 55 -17.92 1.50 15.91
C SER A 55 -17.89 1.82 14.41
N ALA A 56 -19.03 2.22 13.84
CA ALA A 56 -19.14 2.62 12.44
C ALA A 56 -18.31 3.89 12.15
N VAL A 57 -18.34 4.90 13.02
CA VAL A 57 -17.54 6.12 12.89
C VAL A 57 -16.05 5.79 12.98
N MET A 58 -15.64 4.92 13.91
CA MET A 58 -14.24 4.50 14.03
C MET A 58 -13.75 3.78 12.77
N GLN A 59 -14.56 2.88 12.23
CA GLN A 59 -14.24 2.16 11.01
C GLN A 59 -14.18 3.08 9.79
N MET A 60 -15.10 4.05 9.71
CA MET A 60 -15.05 5.08 8.69
C MET A 60 -13.76 5.91 8.81
N ALA A 61 -13.32 6.27 10.01
CA ALA A 61 -12.09 7.02 10.22
C ALA A 61 -10.84 6.27 9.72
N VAL A 62 -10.75 4.95 9.94
CA VAL A 62 -9.67 4.10 9.38
C VAL A 62 -9.70 4.10 7.85
N THR A 63 -10.89 3.97 7.29
CA THR A 63 -11.06 3.78 5.84
C THR A 63 -10.90 5.09 5.07
N LEU A 64 -11.42 6.21 5.62
CA LEU A 64 -11.50 7.50 4.95
C LEU A 64 -10.12 8.05 4.54
N GLY A 65 -9.10 7.92 5.41
CA GLY A 65 -7.74 8.33 5.07
C GLY A 65 -7.20 7.60 3.83
N LYS A 66 -7.38 6.28 3.77
CA LYS A 66 -6.94 5.46 2.62
C LYS A 66 -7.74 5.76 1.36
N LEU A 67 -9.04 6.00 1.48
CA LEU A 67 -9.91 6.39 0.38
C LEU A 67 -9.48 7.71 -0.23
N MET A 68 -9.27 8.74 0.60
CA MET A 68 -8.83 10.06 0.15
C MET A 68 -7.44 10.02 -0.49
N LEU A 69 -6.50 9.27 0.12
CA LEU A 69 -5.18 9.05 -0.45
C LEU A 69 -5.28 8.44 -1.86
N GLY A 70 -5.98 7.33 -2.01
CA GLY A 70 -6.11 6.66 -3.32
C GLY A 70 -6.81 7.52 -4.36
N ALA A 71 -7.89 8.19 -3.97
CA ALA A 71 -8.72 9.02 -4.86
C ALA A 71 -7.96 10.23 -5.41
N PHE A 72 -7.18 10.90 -4.58
CA PHE A 72 -6.48 12.13 -4.96
C PHE A 72 -5.01 11.94 -5.36
N MET A 73 -4.49 10.71 -5.31
CA MET A 73 -3.09 10.43 -5.62
C MET A 73 -2.70 10.88 -7.02
N LEU A 74 -3.55 10.67 -8.03
CA LEU A 74 -3.28 11.08 -9.40
C LEU A 74 -3.26 12.60 -9.53
N ALA A 75 -4.24 13.28 -8.92
CA ALA A 75 -4.29 14.74 -8.89
C ALA A 75 -3.07 15.34 -8.16
N GLY A 76 -2.64 14.74 -7.05
CA GLY A 76 -1.43 15.11 -6.31
C GLY A 76 -0.17 15.02 -7.16
N GLY A 77 -0.05 13.96 -7.98
CA GLY A 77 1.05 13.78 -8.93
C GLY A 77 1.13 14.89 -9.97
N VAL A 78 0.00 15.20 -10.60
CA VAL A 78 -0.09 16.26 -11.61
C VAL A 78 0.11 17.64 -10.99
N ALA A 79 -0.43 17.87 -9.80
CA ALA A 79 -0.21 19.13 -9.08
C ALA A 79 1.28 19.42 -8.89
N GLY A 80 2.09 18.39 -8.60
CA GLY A 80 3.55 18.54 -8.50
C GLY A 80 4.22 18.92 -9.83
N ASP A 81 3.77 18.35 -10.93
CA ASP A 81 4.31 18.69 -12.26
C ASP A 81 3.91 20.11 -12.69
N VAL A 82 2.73 20.62 -12.25
CA VAL A 82 2.22 21.96 -12.57
C VAL A 82 2.77 23.04 -11.64
N TYR A 83 2.65 22.82 -10.33
CA TYR A 83 2.97 23.85 -9.31
C TYR A 83 4.40 23.73 -8.77
N GLY A 84 5.09 22.63 -9.08
CA GLY A 84 6.44 22.33 -8.60
C GLY A 84 6.44 21.25 -7.51
N ARG A 85 7.28 20.23 -7.69
CA ARG A 85 7.35 19.03 -6.86
C ARG A 85 7.72 19.34 -5.41
N ARG A 86 8.72 20.21 -5.20
CA ARG A 86 9.14 20.66 -3.88
C ARG A 86 8.00 21.34 -3.14
N ARG A 87 7.32 22.29 -3.79
CA ARG A 87 6.21 23.03 -3.18
C ARG A 87 5.06 22.13 -2.81
N VAL A 88 4.64 21.25 -3.72
CA VAL A 88 3.52 20.34 -3.49
C VAL A 88 3.85 19.30 -2.41
N LEU A 89 5.08 18.76 -2.37
CA LEU A 89 5.47 17.85 -1.30
C LEU A 89 5.51 18.55 0.06
N VAL A 90 6.10 19.74 0.15
CA VAL A 90 6.14 20.52 1.41
C VAL A 90 4.72 20.90 1.86
N SER A 91 3.83 21.31 0.95
CA SER A 91 2.42 21.58 1.31
C SER A 91 1.69 20.31 1.78
N GLY A 92 1.97 19.15 1.17
CA GLY A 92 1.49 17.85 1.65
C GLY A 92 1.99 17.53 3.06
N ALA A 93 3.29 17.74 3.32
CA ALA A 93 3.87 17.53 4.66
C ALA A 93 3.23 18.46 5.71
N LEU A 94 3.03 19.74 5.39
CA LEU A 94 2.32 20.68 6.26
C LEU A 94 0.85 20.28 6.49
N GLY A 95 0.18 19.79 5.44
CA GLY A 95 -1.17 19.22 5.54
C GLY A 95 -1.23 18.02 6.49
N MET A 96 -0.21 17.13 6.43
CA MET A 96 -0.07 15.99 7.36
C MET A 96 0.14 16.45 8.80
N VAL A 97 0.97 17.46 9.03
CA VAL A 97 1.15 18.07 10.35
C VAL A 97 -0.20 18.60 10.87
N ALA A 98 -0.91 19.39 10.07
CA ALA A 98 -2.20 19.97 10.45
C ALA A 98 -3.26 18.88 10.73
N ALA A 99 -3.34 17.86 9.87
CA ALA A 99 -4.25 16.72 10.03
C ALA A 99 -3.96 15.91 11.31
N SER A 100 -2.68 15.65 11.58
CA SER A 100 -2.24 14.93 12.77
C SER A 100 -2.50 15.71 14.06
N LEU A 101 -2.24 17.01 14.07
CA LEU A 101 -2.55 17.88 15.20
C LEU A 101 -4.07 17.98 15.43
N LEU A 102 -4.86 18.10 14.35
CA LEU A 102 -6.32 18.08 14.44
C LEU A 102 -6.85 16.75 15.01
N ALA A 103 -6.24 15.62 14.63
CA ALA A 103 -6.57 14.32 15.20
C ALA A 103 -6.22 14.25 16.69
N ALA A 104 -5.05 14.78 17.10
CA ALA A 104 -4.60 14.78 18.50
C ALA A 104 -5.54 15.57 19.43
N VAL A 105 -6.11 16.69 18.94
CA VAL A 105 -7.04 17.54 19.70
C VAL A 105 -8.52 17.20 19.48
N ALA A 106 -8.83 16.13 18.73
CA ALA A 106 -10.19 15.75 18.42
C ALA A 106 -11.01 15.46 19.71
N GLN A 107 -12.20 16.08 19.80
CA GLN A 107 -13.16 15.86 20.90
C GLN A 107 -14.40 15.09 20.45
N THR A 108 -14.60 14.95 19.13
CA THR A 108 -15.75 14.23 18.56
C THR A 108 -15.31 13.32 17.44
N GLY A 109 -16.11 12.28 17.16
CA GLY A 109 -15.90 11.42 15.99
C GLY A 109 -15.92 12.19 14.67
N GLY A 110 -16.72 13.26 14.56
CA GLY A 110 -16.78 14.14 13.39
C GLY A 110 -15.46 14.88 13.14
N THR A 111 -14.86 15.46 14.18
CA THR A 111 -13.54 16.11 14.07
C THR A 111 -12.45 15.11 13.64
N LEU A 112 -12.51 13.89 14.17
CA LEU A 112 -11.60 12.83 13.76
C LEU A 112 -11.77 12.46 12.29
N LEU A 113 -13.00 12.36 11.77
CA LEU A 113 -13.26 12.08 10.35
C LEU A 113 -12.68 13.17 9.45
N VAL A 114 -12.84 14.45 9.82
CA VAL A 114 -12.23 15.58 9.09
C VAL A 114 -10.71 15.45 9.08
N ALA A 115 -10.11 15.19 10.24
CA ALA A 115 -8.67 14.98 10.36
C ALA A 115 -8.18 13.84 9.44
N ARG A 116 -8.91 12.72 9.39
CA ARG A 116 -8.57 11.57 8.53
C ARG A 116 -8.74 11.88 7.03
N ALA A 117 -9.74 12.66 6.67
CA ALA A 117 -9.90 13.10 5.28
C ALA A 117 -8.74 14.01 4.84
N LEU A 118 -8.34 14.96 5.68
CA LEU A 118 -7.19 15.84 5.44
C LEU A 118 -5.88 15.07 5.38
N ASP A 119 -5.68 14.09 6.27
CA ASP A 119 -4.52 13.20 6.30
C ASP A 119 -4.37 12.43 4.97
N GLY A 120 -5.45 11.83 4.48
CA GLY A 120 -5.44 11.12 3.21
C GLY A 120 -5.19 12.05 2.01
N LEU A 121 -5.83 13.22 1.98
CA LEU A 121 -5.64 14.21 0.92
C LEU A 121 -4.19 14.73 0.88
N ALA A 122 -3.62 15.04 2.04
CA ALA A 122 -2.23 15.50 2.17
C ALA A 122 -1.23 14.41 1.75
N SER A 123 -1.49 13.16 2.17
CA SER A 123 -0.66 12.00 1.81
C SER A 123 -0.68 11.69 0.31
N ALA A 124 -1.76 12.02 -0.39
CA ALA A 124 -1.93 11.71 -1.82
C ALA A 124 -0.82 12.30 -2.71
N ALA A 125 -0.27 13.45 -2.34
CA ALA A 125 0.81 14.09 -3.06
C ALA A 125 2.20 13.64 -2.60
N ILE A 126 2.36 13.16 -1.37
CA ILE A 126 3.68 12.89 -0.76
C ILE A 126 4.42 11.78 -1.50
N GLY A 127 3.83 10.60 -1.64
CA GLY A 127 4.48 9.45 -2.27
C GLY A 127 4.94 9.72 -3.70
N PRO A 128 4.04 10.17 -4.61
CA PRO A 128 4.42 10.51 -5.98
C PRO A 128 5.50 11.59 -6.08
N MET A 129 5.42 12.64 -5.24
CA MET A 129 6.38 13.73 -5.27
C MET A 129 7.74 13.33 -4.72
N ALA A 130 7.78 12.54 -3.65
CA ALA A 130 9.03 12.01 -3.11
C ALA A 130 9.75 11.14 -4.15
N LEU A 131 9.03 10.23 -4.81
CA LEU A 131 9.56 9.38 -5.87
C LEU A 131 10.07 10.21 -7.07
N ALA A 132 9.30 11.22 -7.49
CA ALA A 132 9.67 12.09 -8.61
C ALA A 132 10.88 13.00 -8.29
N LEU A 133 11.00 13.50 -7.05
CA LEU A 133 12.17 14.27 -6.60
C LEU A 133 13.42 13.41 -6.56
N ILE A 134 13.32 12.19 -6.03
CA ILE A 134 14.42 11.21 -6.00
C ILE A 134 14.86 10.87 -7.43
N ALA A 135 13.91 10.52 -8.31
CA ALA A 135 14.22 10.22 -9.71
C ALA A 135 14.88 11.40 -10.44
N GLY A 136 14.56 12.64 -10.06
CA GLY A 136 15.17 13.84 -10.63
C GLY A 136 16.55 14.20 -10.07
N ALA A 137 16.85 13.79 -8.83
CA ALA A 137 18.08 14.16 -8.14
C ALA A 137 19.28 13.24 -8.46
N PHE A 138 19.02 12.02 -8.91
CA PHE A 138 20.05 11.02 -9.18
C PHE A 138 20.22 10.76 -10.69
N SER A 139 21.42 10.34 -11.08
CA SER A 139 21.73 10.02 -12.48
C SER A 139 20.94 8.80 -12.96
N GLN A 140 20.76 8.67 -14.27
CA GLN A 140 20.01 7.57 -14.87
C GLN A 140 20.59 6.18 -14.52
N ALA A 141 21.91 6.11 -14.31
CA ALA A 141 22.58 4.89 -13.88
C ALA A 141 22.27 4.51 -12.41
N GLU A 142 22.05 5.51 -11.55
CA GLU A 142 21.76 5.33 -10.12
C GLU A 142 20.27 5.14 -9.83
N GLN A 143 19.38 5.60 -10.71
CA GLN A 143 17.93 5.68 -10.47
C GLN A 143 17.34 4.34 -10.04
N ALA A 144 17.65 3.25 -10.72
CA ALA A 144 17.10 1.93 -10.41
C ALA A 144 17.43 1.50 -8.97
N ARG A 145 18.67 1.74 -8.53
CA ARG A 145 19.14 1.42 -7.18
C ARG A 145 18.47 2.31 -6.14
N VAL A 146 18.41 3.61 -6.38
CA VAL A 146 17.88 4.60 -5.42
C VAL A 146 16.36 4.49 -5.29
N ILE A 147 15.63 4.26 -6.38
CA ILE A 147 14.19 3.99 -6.36
C ILE A 147 13.90 2.69 -5.59
N GLY A 148 14.67 1.64 -5.86
CA GLY A 148 14.54 0.38 -5.10
C GLY A 148 14.75 0.60 -3.60
N LEU A 149 15.81 1.32 -3.21
CA LEU A 149 16.10 1.63 -1.81
C LEU A 149 14.97 2.46 -1.18
N PHE A 150 14.44 3.47 -1.89
CA PHE A 150 13.31 4.28 -1.42
C PHE A 150 12.07 3.42 -1.18
N LEU A 151 11.69 2.57 -2.13
CA LEU A 151 10.53 1.69 -2.01
C LEU A 151 10.70 0.66 -0.88
N GLY A 152 11.92 0.10 -0.75
CA GLY A 152 12.26 -0.83 0.33
C GLY A 152 12.18 -0.18 1.72
N LEU A 153 12.78 1.00 1.89
CA LEU A 153 12.75 1.74 3.17
C LEU A 153 11.34 2.24 3.50
N SER A 154 10.57 2.69 2.51
CA SER A 154 9.16 3.06 2.70
C SER A 154 8.33 1.86 3.14
N GLY A 155 8.58 0.67 2.59
CA GLY A 155 7.95 -0.58 3.02
C GLY A 155 8.30 -0.96 4.48
N LEU A 156 9.55 -0.71 4.93
CA LEU A 156 9.93 -0.91 6.33
C LEU A 156 9.11 -0.03 7.29
N GLY A 157 8.65 1.13 6.85
CA GLY A 157 7.78 2.00 7.63
C GLY A 157 6.47 1.33 8.02
N ALA A 158 5.91 0.49 7.16
CA ALA A 158 4.71 -0.28 7.46
C ALA A 158 4.92 -1.29 8.62
N ALA A 159 6.16 -1.76 8.83
CA ALA A 159 6.51 -2.64 9.93
C ALA A 159 6.97 -1.87 11.19
N LEU A 160 7.79 -0.84 11.03
CA LEU A 160 8.32 -0.05 12.16
C LEU A 160 7.30 0.95 12.71
N GLY A 161 6.40 1.46 11.86
CA GLY A 161 5.34 2.39 12.26
C GLY A 161 4.51 1.88 13.45
N PRO A 162 3.95 0.67 13.40
CA PRO A 162 3.20 0.09 14.52
C PRO A 162 4.00 -0.09 15.79
N LEU A 163 5.32 -0.39 15.71
CA LEU A 163 6.17 -0.52 16.88
C LEU A 163 6.37 0.83 17.57
N GLY A 164 6.78 1.85 16.83
CA GLY A 164 6.96 3.20 17.37
C GLY A 164 5.66 3.81 17.88
N ALA A 165 4.59 3.70 17.08
CA ALA A 165 3.25 4.15 17.47
C ALA A 165 2.74 3.43 18.72
N GLY A 166 2.97 2.11 18.83
CA GLY A 166 2.56 1.31 19.98
C GLY A 166 3.21 1.77 21.27
N LEU A 167 4.52 2.05 21.25
CA LEU A 167 5.24 2.56 22.42
C LEU A 167 4.68 3.90 22.90
N VAL A 168 4.46 4.85 21.99
CA VAL A 168 3.93 6.17 22.35
C VAL A 168 2.48 6.09 22.83
N VAL A 169 1.64 5.31 22.14
CA VAL A 169 0.22 5.14 22.50
C VAL A 169 0.08 4.46 23.87
N GLN A 170 0.91 3.46 24.18
CA GLN A 170 0.88 2.79 25.49
C GLN A 170 1.38 3.69 26.61
N ALA A 171 2.42 4.50 26.37
CA ALA A 171 3.03 5.33 27.39
C ALA A 171 2.24 6.63 27.67
N GLN A 172 1.69 7.27 26.64
CA GLN A 172 1.15 8.63 26.72
C GLN A 172 -0.29 8.76 26.16
N GLY A 173 -0.87 7.65 25.70
CA GLY A 173 -2.21 7.62 25.16
C GLY A 173 -2.28 7.98 23.66
N TRP A 174 -3.47 7.80 23.09
CA TRP A 174 -3.69 7.91 21.64
C TRP A 174 -3.50 9.33 21.07
N ARG A 175 -3.79 10.36 21.88
CA ARG A 175 -3.59 11.77 21.49
C ARG A 175 -2.12 12.08 21.23
N ALA A 176 -1.24 11.66 22.13
CA ALA A 176 0.20 11.77 21.97
C ALA A 176 0.70 10.92 20.77
N GLY A 177 0.05 9.78 20.49
CA GLY A 177 0.33 8.96 19.32
C GLY A 177 0.30 9.77 18.02
N PHE A 178 -0.66 10.67 17.84
CA PHE A 178 -0.76 11.52 16.64
C PHE A 178 0.30 12.63 16.56
N LEU A 179 0.99 12.97 17.63
CA LEU A 179 2.13 13.90 17.56
C LEU A 179 3.33 13.27 16.85
N MET A 180 3.45 11.95 16.84
CA MET A 180 4.53 11.25 16.16
C MET A 180 4.49 11.45 14.63
N PRO A 181 3.38 11.16 13.90
CA PRO A 181 3.31 11.47 12.47
C PRO A 181 3.43 12.97 12.19
N ALA A 182 2.95 13.87 13.07
CA ALA A 182 3.16 15.31 12.91
C ALA A 182 4.66 15.67 12.95
N ALA A 183 5.42 15.13 13.90
CA ALA A 183 6.86 15.36 14.01
C ALA A 183 7.63 14.79 12.80
N VAL A 184 7.31 13.56 12.37
CA VAL A 184 7.95 12.94 11.20
C VAL A 184 7.65 13.75 9.93
N ALA A 185 6.40 14.20 9.74
CA ALA A 185 6.03 15.06 8.61
C ALA A 185 6.75 16.41 8.62
N ALA A 186 6.85 17.04 9.79
CA ALA A 186 7.54 18.32 9.94
C ALA A 186 9.04 18.18 9.63
N LEU A 187 9.70 17.17 10.18
CA LEU A 187 11.14 16.91 9.94
C LEU A 187 11.40 16.56 8.47
N GLY A 188 10.62 15.65 7.89
CA GLY A 188 10.75 15.27 6.48
C GLY A 188 10.43 16.44 5.55
N GLY A 189 9.36 17.18 5.81
CA GLY A 189 8.98 18.37 5.04
C GLY A 189 10.03 19.49 5.11
N LEU A 190 10.58 19.75 6.28
CA LEU A 190 11.69 20.70 6.47
C LEU A 190 12.94 20.25 5.70
N GLY A 191 13.29 18.94 5.78
CA GLY A 191 14.40 18.40 5.02
C GLY A 191 14.21 18.56 3.51
N VAL A 192 13.01 18.28 2.99
CA VAL A 192 12.70 18.54 1.56
C VAL A 192 12.78 20.03 1.24
N PHE A 193 12.28 20.90 2.13
CA PHE A 193 12.38 22.36 1.94
C PHE A 193 13.84 22.83 1.87
N LEU A 194 14.73 22.28 2.67
CA LEU A 194 16.14 22.67 2.70
C LEU A 194 16.95 22.05 1.56
N PHE A 195 16.70 20.77 1.22
CA PHE A 195 17.56 19.99 0.34
C PHE A 195 17.00 19.77 -1.07
N ALA A 196 15.73 20.02 -1.35
CA ALA A 196 15.25 19.98 -2.73
C ALA A 196 15.64 21.27 -3.47
N SER A 197 16.24 21.12 -4.63
CA SER A 197 16.48 22.26 -5.53
C SER A 197 15.16 22.97 -5.87
N SER A 198 15.23 24.28 -6.06
CA SER A 198 14.06 25.06 -6.45
C SER A 198 13.51 24.53 -7.79
N ASP A 199 12.19 24.46 -7.87
CA ASP A 199 11.38 23.83 -8.93
C ASP A 199 11.76 24.20 -10.37
N GLY A 200 12.83 23.56 -10.92
CA GLY A 200 13.26 23.75 -12.30
C GLY A 200 12.41 23.03 -13.35
N ALA A 201 11.59 22.06 -12.93
CA ALA A 201 10.85 21.17 -13.85
C ALA A 201 9.35 21.47 -13.94
N LYS A 202 8.96 22.77 -13.89
CA LYS A 202 7.56 23.14 -14.11
C LYS A 202 7.20 23.02 -15.58
N THR A 203 6.09 22.36 -15.88
CA THR A 203 5.52 22.40 -17.23
C THR A 203 4.86 23.76 -17.43
N LYS A 204 5.56 24.69 -18.08
CA LYS A 204 5.02 26.02 -18.37
C LYS A 204 3.72 25.93 -19.19
N GLY A 205 2.68 26.62 -18.74
CA GLY A 205 1.40 26.71 -19.45
C GLY A 205 0.41 25.59 -19.18
N ARG A 206 0.78 24.50 -18.49
CA ARG A 206 -0.14 23.42 -18.13
C ARG A 206 -1.01 23.82 -16.94
N ARG A 207 -2.31 23.51 -17.01
CA ARG A 207 -3.28 23.71 -15.92
C ARG A 207 -3.68 22.39 -15.29
N LEU A 208 -4.03 22.40 -14.01
CA LEU A 208 -4.61 21.23 -13.35
C LEU A 208 -6.04 21.03 -13.89
N ASP A 209 -6.30 19.86 -14.45
CA ASP A 209 -7.63 19.47 -14.87
C ASP A 209 -8.49 19.11 -13.65
N GLY A 210 -9.27 20.09 -13.16
CA GLY A 210 -10.17 19.89 -12.02
C GLY A 210 -11.28 18.88 -12.31
N THR A 211 -11.81 18.84 -13.52
CA THR A 211 -12.86 17.90 -13.93
C THR A 211 -12.34 16.47 -13.98
N GLY A 212 -11.17 16.27 -14.61
CA GLY A 212 -10.48 14.99 -14.60
C GLY A 212 -10.14 14.54 -13.17
N ALA A 213 -9.64 15.45 -12.31
CA ALA A 213 -9.34 15.15 -10.92
C ALA A 213 -10.58 14.67 -10.13
N LEU A 214 -11.70 15.38 -10.25
CA LEU A 214 -12.94 15.04 -9.55
C LEU A 214 -13.54 13.72 -10.06
N THR A 215 -13.59 13.49 -11.37
CA THR A 215 -14.14 12.25 -11.95
C THR A 215 -13.25 11.06 -11.61
N CYS A 216 -11.92 11.19 -11.66
CA CYS A 216 -10.99 10.17 -11.21
C CYS A 216 -11.15 9.86 -9.73
N ALA A 217 -11.19 10.91 -8.88
CA ALA A 217 -11.38 10.75 -7.45
C ALA A 217 -12.71 10.07 -7.12
N ALA A 218 -13.81 10.51 -7.71
CA ALA A 218 -15.13 9.88 -7.53
C ALA A 218 -15.12 8.42 -7.97
N GLY A 219 -14.46 8.12 -9.09
CA GLY A 219 -14.31 6.77 -9.61
C GLY A 219 -13.52 5.85 -8.65
N LEU A 220 -12.36 6.30 -8.20
CA LEU A 220 -11.53 5.54 -7.27
C LEU A 220 -12.19 5.41 -5.88
N LEU A 221 -12.82 6.49 -5.38
CA LEU A 221 -13.60 6.45 -4.13
C LEU A 221 -14.72 5.41 -4.21
N GLY A 222 -15.52 5.45 -5.28
CA GLY A 222 -16.62 4.51 -5.49
C GLY A 222 -16.15 3.06 -5.56
N LEU A 223 -15.08 2.79 -6.32
CA LEU A 223 -14.51 1.43 -6.43
C LEU A 223 -13.95 0.95 -5.08
N VAL A 224 -13.05 1.72 -4.46
CA VAL A 224 -12.39 1.29 -3.21
C VAL A 224 -13.42 1.14 -2.10
N PHE A 225 -14.39 2.07 -1.98
CA PHE A 225 -15.46 1.96 -1.01
C PHE A 225 -16.33 0.73 -1.27
N GLY A 226 -16.75 0.49 -2.53
CA GLY A 226 -17.51 -0.70 -2.89
C GLY A 226 -16.78 -1.99 -2.56
N ILE A 227 -15.49 -2.08 -2.87
CA ILE A 227 -14.63 -3.23 -2.58
C ILE A 227 -14.51 -3.48 -1.07
N ILE A 228 -14.30 -2.44 -0.26
CA ILE A 228 -14.23 -2.56 1.20
C ILE A 228 -15.56 -3.06 1.77
N GLN A 229 -16.67 -2.56 1.25
CA GLN A 229 -18.02 -2.95 1.70
C GLN A 229 -18.37 -4.41 1.38
N ILE A 230 -17.78 -5.03 0.36
CA ILE A 230 -17.98 -6.46 0.06
C ILE A 230 -17.73 -7.32 1.31
N ASN A 231 -16.67 -7.02 2.06
CA ASN A 231 -16.29 -7.77 3.26
C ASN A 231 -17.26 -7.58 4.44
N HIS A 232 -18.08 -6.50 4.44
CA HIS A 232 -19.00 -6.19 5.51
C HIS A 232 -20.42 -6.68 5.27
N VAL A 233 -20.90 -6.51 4.02
CA VAL A 233 -22.34 -6.75 3.69
C VAL A 233 -22.54 -7.74 2.55
N GLY A 234 -21.46 -8.26 1.95
CA GLY A 234 -21.47 -9.18 0.83
C GLY A 234 -21.56 -8.50 -0.54
N PHE A 235 -21.14 -9.24 -1.59
CA PHE A 235 -21.02 -8.70 -2.96
C PHE A 235 -22.34 -8.23 -3.57
N LEU A 236 -23.43 -8.96 -3.33
CA LEU A 236 -24.76 -8.68 -3.93
C LEU A 236 -25.55 -7.59 -3.19
N HIS A 237 -25.00 -7.01 -2.11
CA HIS A 237 -25.71 -5.97 -1.37
C HIS A 237 -25.87 -4.69 -2.21
N PRO A 238 -27.08 -4.06 -2.24
CA PRO A 238 -27.35 -2.89 -3.08
C PRO A 238 -26.33 -1.75 -2.93
N ARG A 239 -25.85 -1.49 -1.71
CA ARG A 239 -24.82 -0.45 -1.46
C ARG A 239 -23.50 -0.75 -2.16
N VAL A 240 -23.08 -2.02 -2.23
CA VAL A 240 -21.88 -2.44 -2.94
C VAL A 240 -22.05 -2.23 -4.43
N LEU A 241 -23.14 -2.74 -5.00
CA LEU A 241 -23.45 -2.62 -6.43
C LEU A 241 -23.56 -1.15 -6.86
N GLN A 242 -24.25 -0.32 -6.08
CA GLN A 242 -24.33 1.12 -6.34
C GLN A 242 -22.97 1.80 -6.31
N SER A 243 -22.14 1.53 -5.28
CA SER A 243 -20.80 2.11 -5.17
C SER A 243 -19.91 1.68 -6.32
N LEU A 244 -19.94 0.41 -6.71
CA LEU A 244 -19.18 -0.09 -7.86
C LEU A 244 -19.68 0.51 -9.17
N ALA A 245 -21.00 0.60 -9.36
CA ALA A 245 -21.59 1.21 -10.55
C ALA A 245 -21.21 2.70 -10.68
N VAL A 246 -21.31 3.47 -9.59
CA VAL A 246 -20.87 4.87 -9.55
C VAL A 246 -19.37 4.96 -9.81
N GLY A 247 -18.56 4.11 -9.17
CA GLY A 247 -17.13 4.06 -9.36
C GLY A 247 -16.74 3.79 -10.81
N ILE A 248 -17.30 2.74 -11.42
CA ILE A 248 -17.05 2.38 -12.82
C ILE A 248 -17.56 3.49 -13.76
N GLY A 249 -18.77 4.01 -13.54
CA GLY A 249 -19.33 5.09 -14.35
C GLY A 249 -18.47 6.35 -14.32
N ALA A 250 -17.98 6.75 -13.14
CA ALA A 250 -17.10 7.90 -12.98
C ALA A 250 -15.72 7.68 -13.64
N LEU A 251 -15.16 6.44 -13.60
CA LEU A 251 -13.91 6.13 -14.34
C LEU A 251 -14.12 6.12 -15.85
N LEU A 252 -15.26 5.64 -16.34
CA LEU A 252 -15.60 5.74 -17.76
C LEU A 252 -15.74 7.19 -18.20
N ALA A 253 -16.41 8.02 -17.38
CA ALA A 253 -16.50 9.46 -17.60
C ALA A 253 -15.12 10.14 -17.55
N PHE A 254 -14.26 9.74 -16.63
CA PHE A 254 -12.85 10.18 -16.57
C PHE A 254 -12.11 9.86 -17.87
N VAL A 255 -12.12 8.59 -18.32
CA VAL A 255 -11.46 8.18 -19.58
C VAL A 255 -12.02 8.92 -20.78
N TRP A 256 -13.34 9.16 -20.82
CA TRP A 256 -13.98 9.92 -21.89
C TRP A 256 -13.55 11.40 -21.88
N TRP A 257 -13.46 12.02 -20.69
CA TRP A 257 -13.00 13.37 -20.50
C TRP A 257 -11.53 13.54 -20.89
N GLU A 258 -10.63 12.68 -20.37
CA GLU A 258 -9.20 12.69 -20.63
C GLU A 258 -8.84 12.61 -22.13
N ARG A 259 -9.68 11.93 -22.93
CA ARG A 259 -9.50 11.88 -24.39
C ARG A 259 -9.78 13.21 -25.09
N ARG A 260 -10.42 14.15 -24.42
CA ARG A 260 -10.85 15.45 -24.96
C ARG A 260 -10.19 16.64 -24.30
N ALA A 261 -9.66 16.45 -23.10
CA ALA A 261 -8.99 17.49 -22.34
C ALA A 261 -7.74 18.00 -23.07
N THR A 262 -7.56 19.30 -23.08
CA THR A 262 -6.36 19.96 -23.66
C THR A 262 -5.12 19.67 -22.82
N ASP A 263 -5.28 19.64 -21.50
CA ASP A 263 -4.24 19.34 -20.50
C ASP A 263 -4.64 18.14 -19.65
N PRO A 264 -4.62 16.91 -20.21
CA PRO A 264 -5.11 15.74 -19.50
C PRO A 264 -4.29 15.46 -18.23
N LEU A 265 -4.98 15.01 -17.15
CA LEU A 265 -4.34 14.53 -15.92
C LEU A 265 -3.45 13.33 -16.21
N LEU A 266 -4.00 12.40 -16.98
CA LEU A 266 -3.36 11.15 -17.35
C LEU A 266 -3.29 11.03 -18.86
N ASP A 267 -2.10 11.00 -19.40
CA ASP A 267 -1.94 10.67 -20.81
C ASP A 267 -2.28 9.19 -21.02
N ILE A 268 -3.54 8.93 -21.41
CA ILE A 268 -4.03 7.56 -21.66
C ILE A 268 -3.21 6.87 -22.75
N THR A 269 -2.52 7.62 -23.62
CA THR A 269 -1.67 7.05 -24.66
C THR A 269 -0.47 6.28 -24.09
N LEU A 270 -0.07 6.55 -22.84
CA LEU A 270 0.93 5.76 -22.10
C LEU A 270 0.58 4.27 -22.08
N PHE A 271 -0.72 3.94 -21.91
CA PHE A 271 -1.19 2.56 -21.88
C PHE A 271 -1.25 1.89 -23.27
N ARG A 272 -1.08 2.64 -24.35
CA ARG A 272 -0.87 2.07 -25.70
C ARG A 272 0.53 1.44 -25.81
N ASN A 273 1.47 1.89 -24.97
CA ASN A 273 2.77 1.25 -24.87
C ASN A 273 2.62 -0.06 -24.09
N ARG A 274 2.72 -1.20 -24.80
CA ARG A 274 2.60 -2.54 -24.23
C ARG A 274 3.51 -2.75 -23.01
N THR A 275 4.71 -2.18 -23.03
CA THR A 275 5.67 -2.31 -21.93
C THR A 275 5.15 -1.65 -20.66
N VAL A 276 4.57 -0.44 -20.76
CA VAL A 276 3.99 0.28 -19.63
C VAL A 276 2.77 -0.46 -19.10
N SER A 277 1.84 -0.87 -19.97
CA SER A 277 0.62 -1.60 -19.57
C SER A 277 0.95 -2.89 -18.83
N VAL A 278 1.87 -3.69 -19.36
CA VAL A 278 2.30 -4.94 -18.70
C VAL A 278 2.99 -4.65 -17.37
N ALA A 279 3.82 -3.60 -17.29
CA ALA A 279 4.49 -3.22 -16.05
C ALA A 279 3.48 -2.77 -14.98
N VAL A 280 2.53 -1.89 -15.32
CA VAL A 280 1.47 -1.42 -14.41
C VAL A 280 0.63 -2.61 -13.91
N THR A 281 0.24 -3.52 -14.82
CA THR A 281 -0.51 -4.74 -14.45
C THR A 281 0.30 -5.62 -13.51
N ALA A 282 1.60 -5.82 -13.77
CA ALA A 282 2.46 -6.61 -12.90
C ALA A 282 2.58 -6.00 -11.50
N GLY A 283 2.75 -4.69 -11.41
CA GLY A 283 2.78 -3.97 -10.14
C GLY A 283 1.48 -4.07 -9.37
N LEU A 284 0.34 -3.88 -10.05
CA LEU A 284 -1.00 -4.04 -9.47
C LEU A 284 -1.21 -5.45 -8.91
N LEU A 285 -0.87 -6.49 -9.69
CA LEU A 285 -1.01 -7.88 -9.26
C LEU A 285 -0.04 -8.25 -8.11
N ALA A 286 1.19 -7.72 -8.10
CA ALA A 286 2.10 -7.90 -6.97
C ALA A 286 1.54 -7.26 -5.69
N ALA A 287 1.00 -6.03 -5.79
CA ALA A 287 0.35 -5.35 -4.67
C ALA A 287 -0.92 -6.08 -4.21
N LEU A 288 -1.69 -6.67 -5.14
CA LEU A 288 -2.85 -7.52 -4.84
C LEU A 288 -2.44 -8.73 -3.99
N VAL A 289 -1.38 -9.42 -4.39
CA VAL A 289 -0.90 -10.61 -3.67
C VAL A 289 -0.41 -10.25 -2.28
N VAL A 290 0.45 -9.23 -2.14
CA VAL A 290 1.01 -8.85 -0.83
C VAL A 290 -0.08 -8.26 0.07
N GLY A 291 -0.86 -7.29 -0.42
CA GLY A 291 -1.92 -6.64 0.35
C GLY A 291 -3.01 -7.61 0.80
N GLY A 292 -3.36 -8.56 -0.07
CA GLY A 292 -4.38 -9.56 0.22
C GLY A 292 -3.91 -10.73 1.09
N SER A 293 -2.59 -11.03 1.10
CA SER A 293 -2.02 -12.15 1.88
C SER A 293 -1.64 -11.77 3.30
N LEU A 294 -1.22 -10.52 3.53
CA LEU A 294 -0.73 -10.08 4.85
C LEU A 294 -1.81 -10.13 5.93
N LEU A 295 -3.03 -9.71 5.62
CA LEU A 295 -4.13 -9.68 6.59
C LEU A 295 -4.57 -11.09 7.03
N PRO A 296 -4.84 -12.04 6.12
CA PRO A 296 -5.08 -13.44 6.48
C PRO A 296 -3.96 -14.06 7.30
N LEU A 297 -2.70 -13.79 6.96
CA LEU A 297 -1.57 -14.33 7.70
C LEU A 297 -1.44 -13.71 9.10
N LEU A 298 -1.72 -12.41 9.25
CA LEU A 298 -1.77 -11.74 10.54
C LEU A 298 -2.86 -12.36 11.44
N TYR A 299 -4.05 -12.56 10.91
CA TYR A 299 -5.14 -13.21 11.65
C TYR A 299 -4.83 -14.67 11.98
N PHE A 300 -4.20 -15.41 11.06
CA PHE A 300 -3.74 -16.77 11.34
C PHE A 300 -2.82 -16.81 12.57
N LEU A 301 -1.81 -15.94 12.62
CA LEU A 301 -0.90 -15.86 13.76
C LEU A 301 -1.63 -15.50 15.08
N GLN A 302 -2.57 -14.55 15.03
CA GLN A 302 -3.26 -14.07 16.22
C GLN A 302 -4.38 -15.01 16.69
N THR A 303 -5.21 -15.49 15.77
CA THR A 303 -6.43 -16.25 16.13
C THR A 303 -6.19 -17.75 16.21
N VAL A 304 -5.40 -18.31 15.30
CA VAL A 304 -5.11 -19.75 15.24
C VAL A 304 -3.93 -20.11 16.14
N GLN A 305 -2.81 -19.40 16.02
CA GLN A 305 -1.61 -19.67 16.82
C GLN A 305 -1.58 -18.90 18.16
N LYS A 306 -2.58 -18.06 18.46
CA LYS A 306 -2.69 -17.30 19.71
C LYS A 306 -1.49 -16.41 20.02
N VAL A 307 -0.79 -15.94 18.98
CA VAL A 307 0.35 -15.03 19.12
C VAL A 307 -0.15 -13.62 19.46
N SER A 308 0.53 -12.92 20.37
CA SER A 308 0.16 -11.54 20.71
C SER A 308 0.23 -10.62 19.46
N PRO A 309 -0.58 -9.56 19.39
CA PRO A 309 -0.61 -8.66 18.23
C PRO A 309 0.78 -8.10 17.86
N ILE A 310 1.57 -7.69 18.84
CA ILE A 310 2.93 -7.18 18.63
C ILE A 310 3.84 -8.27 18.06
N SER A 311 3.81 -9.46 18.68
CA SER A 311 4.63 -10.59 18.20
C SER A 311 4.21 -11.05 16.80
N ALA A 312 2.93 -10.97 16.45
CA ALA A 312 2.45 -11.29 15.11
C ALA A 312 3.00 -10.30 14.07
N ILE A 313 3.01 -9.00 14.37
CA ILE A 313 3.62 -7.97 13.53
C ILE A 313 5.12 -8.23 13.35
N LEU A 314 5.83 -8.51 14.46
CA LEU A 314 7.27 -8.82 14.41
C LEU A 314 7.57 -10.06 13.56
N ARG A 315 6.70 -11.09 13.62
CA ARG A 315 6.82 -12.28 12.78
C ARG A 315 6.57 -12.01 11.29
N LEU A 316 5.85 -10.95 10.92
CA LEU A 316 5.66 -10.54 9.54
C LEU A 316 6.76 -9.60 9.03
N MET A 317 7.55 -8.98 9.91
CA MET A 317 8.64 -8.07 9.53
C MET A 317 9.65 -8.64 8.53
N PRO A 318 10.04 -9.93 8.57
CA PRO A 318 11.03 -10.48 7.63
C PRO A 318 10.68 -10.25 6.15
N LEU A 319 9.38 -10.20 5.80
CA LEU A 319 8.94 -9.84 4.44
C LEU A 319 9.43 -8.43 4.06
N MET A 320 9.22 -7.43 4.92
CA MET A 320 9.60 -6.04 4.65
C MET A 320 11.11 -5.85 4.74
N VAL A 321 11.76 -6.53 5.68
CA VAL A 321 13.24 -6.52 5.82
C VAL A 321 13.89 -7.12 4.57
N ALA A 322 13.41 -8.25 4.07
CA ALA A 322 13.92 -8.85 2.84
C ALA A 322 13.74 -7.92 1.63
N ALA A 323 12.57 -7.27 1.50
CA ALA A 323 12.32 -6.30 0.46
C ALA A 323 13.30 -5.12 0.52
N ALA A 324 13.50 -4.54 1.71
CA ALA A 324 14.40 -3.40 1.89
C ALA A 324 15.87 -3.78 1.65
N ALA A 325 16.32 -4.92 2.20
CA ALA A 325 17.71 -5.37 2.09
C ALA A 325 18.08 -5.71 0.63
N LEU A 326 17.14 -6.30 -0.13
CA LEU A 326 17.37 -6.68 -1.52
C LEU A 326 17.11 -5.55 -2.52
N ALA A 327 16.53 -4.44 -2.10
CA ALA A 327 16.19 -3.32 -2.98
C ALA A 327 17.37 -2.79 -3.82
N PRO A 328 18.58 -2.54 -3.26
CA PRO A 328 19.73 -2.10 -4.05
C PRO A 328 20.19 -3.16 -5.04
N VAL A 329 20.20 -4.44 -4.62
CA VAL A 329 20.61 -5.57 -5.46
C VAL A 329 19.66 -5.74 -6.65
N VAL A 330 18.35 -5.63 -6.42
CA VAL A 330 17.34 -5.67 -7.47
C VAL A 330 17.52 -4.53 -8.47
N GLY A 331 17.85 -3.32 -7.98
CA GLY A 331 18.15 -2.18 -8.85
C GLY A 331 19.32 -2.47 -9.79
N GLU A 332 20.44 -2.96 -9.25
CA GLU A 332 21.62 -3.33 -10.04
C GLU A 332 21.33 -4.51 -10.99
N LEU A 333 20.61 -5.52 -10.52
CA LEU A 333 20.24 -6.68 -11.34
C LEU A 333 19.35 -6.26 -12.51
N THR A 334 18.42 -5.33 -12.27
CA THR A 334 17.55 -4.76 -13.32
C THR A 334 18.38 -4.09 -14.40
N ALA A 335 19.41 -3.35 -14.04
CA ALA A 335 20.33 -2.71 -14.99
C ALA A 335 21.15 -3.74 -15.77
N LYS A 336 21.61 -4.83 -15.11
CA LYS A 336 22.48 -5.85 -15.74
C LYS A 336 21.72 -6.81 -16.66
N ILE A 337 20.58 -7.36 -16.23
CA ILE A 337 19.87 -8.45 -16.96
C ILE A 337 18.53 -8.02 -17.58
N GLY A 338 18.12 -6.75 -17.33
CA GLY A 338 16.91 -6.14 -17.86
C GLY A 338 15.65 -6.43 -17.02
N PRO A 339 14.65 -5.51 -17.09
CA PRO A 339 13.47 -5.53 -16.22
C PRO A 339 12.58 -6.76 -16.46
N ARG A 340 12.47 -7.27 -17.70
CA ARG A 340 11.66 -8.46 -18.04
C ARG A 340 12.03 -9.68 -17.18
N LYS A 341 13.33 -9.99 -17.10
CA LYS A 341 13.81 -11.16 -16.37
C LYS A 341 13.64 -10.98 -14.86
N VAL A 342 13.90 -9.78 -14.35
CA VAL A 342 13.81 -9.46 -12.93
C VAL A 342 12.36 -9.53 -12.45
N ILE A 343 11.42 -8.91 -13.17
CA ILE A 343 9.98 -8.95 -12.83
C ILE A 343 9.45 -10.39 -12.89
N ALA A 344 9.76 -11.13 -13.96
CA ALA A 344 9.33 -12.53 -14.08
C ALA A 344 9.89 -13.40 -12.95
N ALA A 345 11.17 -13.29 -12.63
CA ALA A 345 11.78 -13.98 -11.49
C ALA A 345 11.15 -13.57 -10.15
N GLY A 346 10.86 -12.27 -9.96
CA GLY A 346 10.15 -11.76 -8.80
C GLY A 346 8.78 -12.39 -8.62
N MET A 347 7.99 -12.50 -9.69
CA MET A 347 6.70 -13.17 -9.66
C MET A 347 6.82 -14.67 -9.35
N VAL A 348 7.83 -15.35 -9.88
CA VAL A 348 8.10 -16.76 -9.54
C VAL A 348 8.50 -16.91 -8.06
N LEU A 349 9.33 -16.02 -7.53
CA LEU A 349 9.66 -16.00 -6.10
C LEU A 349 8.43 -15.79 -5.21
N MET A 350 7.54 -14.85 -5.59
CA MET A 350 6.27 -14.64 -4.88
C MET A 350 5.36 -15.88 -4.97
N ALA A 351 5.30 -16.53 -6.13
CA ALA A 351 4.56 -17.78 -6.29
C ALA A 351 5.12 -18.88 -5.38
N ALA A 352 6.45 -19.06 -5.35
CA ALA A 352 7.11 -20.02 -4.48
C ALA A 352 6.85 -19.73 -2.99
N GLY A 353 6.99 -18.45 -2.57
CA GLY A 353 6.67 -18.04 -1.20
C GLY A 353 5.21 -18.29 -0.83
N SER A 354 4.26 -17.99 -1.72
CA SER A 354 2.84 -18.31 -1.52
C SER A 354 2.62 -19.82 -1.44
N SER A 355 3.28 -20.62 -2.31
CA SER A 355 3.13 -22.08 -2.32
C SER A 355 3.57 -22.74 -1.02
N LEU A 356 4.61 -22.22 -0.36
CA LEU A 356 5.04 -22.72 0.95
C LEU A 356 3.99 -22.49 2.05
N LEU A 357 3.08 -21.52 1.87
CA LEU A 357 2.02 -21.20 2.82
C LEU A 357 0.68 -21.90 2.51
N ILE A 358 0.59 -22.69 1.44
CA ILE A 358 -0.65 -23.43 1.09
C ILE A 358 -1.01 -24.47 2.17
N LEU A 359 0.01 -25.13 2.72
CA LEU A 359 -0.15 -26.23 3.68
C LEU A 359 -0.05 -25.76 5.15
N LEU A 360 -0.46 -24.50 5.44
CA LEU A 360 -0.49 -24.02 6.80
C LEU A 360 -1.47 -24.81 7.66
N THR A 361 -0.97 -25.36 8.77
CA THR A 361 -1.76 -25.99 9.83
C THR A 361 -1.67 -25.19 11.12
N PRO A 362 -2.60 -25.38 12.09
CA PRO A 362 -2.51 -24.70 13.38
C PRO A 362 -1.16 -24.91 14.09
N GLU A 363 -0.52 -26.05 13.86
CA GLU A 363 0.73 -26.48 14.50
C GLU A 363 1.99 -26.07 13.69
N THR A 364 1.83 -25.48 12.50
CA THR A 364 2.96 -25.07 11.63
C THR A 364 3.94 -24.19 12.40
N PRO A 365 5.20 -24.60 12.59
CA PRO A 365 6.19 -23.80 13.30
C PRO A 365 6.58 -22.58 12.47
N TYR A 366 6.92 -21.50 13.16
CA TYR A 366 7.31 -20.25 12.51
C TYR A 366 8.50 -20.40 11.54
N GLY A 367 9.41 -21.36 11.82
CA GLY A 367 10.53 -21.67 10.94
C GLY A 367 10.12 -22.07 9.51
N GLN A 368 8.90 -22.57 9.30
CA GLN A 368 8.36 -22.88 7.97
C GLN A 368 7.70 -21.64 7.31
N VAL A 369 7.18 -20.70 8.12
CA VAL A 369 6.59 -19.45 7.63
C VAL A 369 7.67 -18.46 7.20
N LEU A 370 8.80 -18.42 7.89
CA LEU A 370 9.89 -17.49 7.64
C LEU A 370 10.45 -17.52 6.21
N PRO A 371 10.79 -18.68 5.61
CA PRO A 371 11.26 -18.73 4.22
C PRO A 371 10.23 -18.19 3.22
N ALA A 372 8.94 -18.45 3.46
CA ALA A 372 7.88 -17.94 2.62
C ALA A 372 7.82 -16.41 2.64
N LEU A 373 7.94 -15.80 3.83
CA LEU A 373 7.97 -14.34 3.98
C LEU A 373 9.18 -13.72 3.28
N LEU A 374 10.35 -14.35 3.39
CA LEU A 374 11.57 -13.88 2.72
C LEU A 374 11.41 -13.93 1.19
N LEU A 375 10.85 -15.02 0.65
CA LEU A 375 10.60 -15.17 -0.79
C LEU A 375 9.54 -14.16 -1.27
N LEU A 376 8.47 -13.95 -0.53
CA LEU A 376 7.44 -12.95 -0.85
C LEU A 376 8.03 -11.54 -0.87
N GLY A 377 8.84 -11.18 0.13
CA GLY A 377 9.48 -9.86 0.20
C GLY A 377 10.51 -9.65 -0.92
N ALA A 378 11.38 -10.65 -1.16
CA ALA A 378 12.35 -10.63 -2.25
C ALA A 378 11.67 -10.51 -3.63
N GLY A 379 10.61 -11.31 -3.84
CA GLY A 379 9.83 -11.27 -5.07
C GLY A 379 9.09 -9.94 -5.25
N TYR A 380 8.48 -9.41 -4.20
CA TYR A 380 7.76 -8.14 -4.25
C TYR A 380 8.67 -6.99 -4.68
N ILE A 381 9.83 -6.82 -4.03
CA ILE A 381 10.76 -5.76 -4.41
C ILE A 381 11.33 -5.94 -5.82
N ALA A 382 11.53 -7.21 -6.26
CA ALA A 382 11.97 -7.54 -7.61
C ALA A 382 10.92 -7.19 -8.69
N VAL A 383 9.66 -7.00 -8.30
CA VAL A 383 8.61 -6.53 -9.21
C VAL A 383 8.48 -5.01 -9.15
N ILE A 384 8.27 -4.43 -7.95
CA ILE A 384 7.88 -3.02 -7.84
C ILE A 384 8.99 -2.05 -8.25
N THR A 385 10.27 -2.38 -8.03
CA THR A 385 11.39 -1.52 -8.40
C THR A 385 11.52 -1.35 -9.92
N PRO A 386 11.61 -2.43 -10.72
CA PRO A 386 11.66 -2.27 -12.18
C PRO A 386 10.37 -1.70 -12.77
N VAL A 387 9.21 -2.00 -12.19
CA VAL A 387 7.91 -1.44 -12.62
C VAL A 387 7.92 0.08 -12.48
N ALA A 388 8.31 0.60 -11.31
CA ALA A 388 8.43 2.05 -11.09
C ALA A 388 9.39 2.69 -12.09
N ASN A 389 10.54 2.07 -12.34
CA ASN A 389 11.51 2.55 -13.33
C ASN A 389 10.94 2.59 -14.75
N ILE A 390 10.25 1.54 -15.21
CA ILE A 390 9.62 1.49 -16.54
C ILE A 390 8.62 2.65 -16.69
N ILE A 391 7.76 2.85 -15.69
CA ILE A 391 6.72 3.88 -15.73
C ILE A 391 7.35 5.28 -15.74
N LEU A 392 8.33 5.54 -14.88
CA LEU A 392 8.99 6.83 -14.78
C LEU A 392 9.82 7.16 -16.03
N SER A 393 10.47 6.17 -16.64
CA SER A 393 11.27 6.36 -17.86
C SER A 393 10.43 6.46 -19.14
N ALA A 394 9.15 6.11 -19.09
CA ALA A 394 8.25 6.20 -20.24
C ALA A 394 7.71 7.61 -20.50
N VAL A 395 8.00 8.58 -19.62
CA VAL A 395 7.53 9.95 -19.70
C VAL A 395 8.68 10.96 -19.68
N PRO A 396 8.50 12.17 -20.24
CA PRO A 396 9.46 13.26 -20.07
C PRO A 396 9.65 13.62 -18.58
N ARG A 397 10.82 14.18 -18.25
CA ARG A 397 11.17 14.55 -16.86
C ARG A 397 10.15 15.47 -16.18
N GLU A 398 9.47 16.31 -16.97
CA GLU A 398 8.44 17.24 -16.54
C GLU A 398 7.17 16.55 -16.06
N ARG A 399 6.91 15.30 -16.50
CA ARG A 399 5.71 14.50 -16.17
C ARG A 399 5.96 13.33 -15.23
N THR A 400 7.13 13.26 -14.59
CA THR A 400 7.45 12.14 -13.69
C THR A 400 6.57 12.10 -12.43
N GLY A 401 6.00 13.23 -12.02
CA GLY A 401 5.03 13.27 -10.91
C GLY A 401 3.74 12.52 -11.24
N SER A 402 3.15 12.79 -12.41
CA SER A 402 1.97 12.06 -12.89
C SER A 402 2.27 10.57 -13.12
N ALA A 403 3.44 10.22 -13.65
CA ALA A 403 3.86 8.82 -13.81
C ALA A 403 4.02 8.08 -12.47
N ALA A 404 4.63 8.75 -11.48
CA ALA A 404 4.76 8.21 -10.12
C ALA A 404 3.37 8.01 -9.46
N ALA A 405 2.44 8.93 -9.72
CA ALA A 405 1.06 8.81 -9.23
C ALA A 405 0.30 7.64 -9.86
N VAL A 406 0.49 7.37 -11.15
CA VAL A 406 -0.07 6.17 -11.82
C VAL A 406 0.45 4.90 -11.16
N ASN A 407 1.77 4.83 -10.91
CA ASN A 407 2.37 3.70 -10.21
C ASN A 407 1.77 3.53 -8.81
N GLY A 408 1.69 4.60 -8.03
CA GLY A 408 1.11 4.58 -6.68
C GLY A 408 -0.37 4.20 -6.67
N ALA A 409 -1.18 4.74 -7.58
CA ALA A 409 -2.60 4.40 -7.72
C ALA A 409 -2.80 2.92 -8.07
N ALA A 410 -1.99 2.37 -8.98
CA ALA A 410 -2.03 0.94 -9.31
C ALA A 410 -1.72 0.06 -8.08
N MET A 411 -0.73 0.45 -7.26
CA MET A 411 -0.40 -0.24 -6.01
C MET A 411 -1.56 -0.19 -4.99
N GLN A 412 -2.19 0.97 -4.81
CA GLN A 412 -3.32 1.14 -3.89
C GLN A 412 -4.54 0.34 -4.32
N ILE A 413 -4.89 0.39 -5.61
CA ILE A 413 -5.98 -0.40 -6.19
C ILE A 413 -5.68 -1.89 -6.06
N GLY A 414 -4.46 -2.31 -6.40
CA GLY A 414 -4.02 -3.69 -6.26
C GLY A 414 -4.15 -4.19 -4.82
N GLY A 415 -3.63 -3.44 -3.85
CA GLY A 415 -3.72 -3.79 -2.43
C GLY A 415 -5.17 -3.88 -1.92
N ALA A 416 -6.03 -2.94 -2.31
CA ALA A 416 -7.45 -2.94 -1.95
C ALA A 416 -8.20 -4.13 -2.57
N LEU A 417 -8.00 -4.39 -3.86
CA LEU A 417 -8.54 -5.57 -4.56
C LEU A 417 -8.07 -6.86 -3.91
N GLY A 418 -6.76 -6.95 -3.59
CA GLY A 418 -6.19 -8.11 -2.94
C GLY A 418 -6.83 -8.39 -1.59
N THR A 419 -6.94 -7.37 -0.76
CA THR A 419 -7.62 -7.50 0.54
C THR A 419 -9.06 -7.99 0.38
N ALA A 420 -9.83 -7.41 -0.54
CA ALA A 420 -11.23 -7.81 -0.76
C ALA A 420 -11.36 -9.23 -1.32
N VAL A 421 -10.66 -9.52 -2.42
CA VAL A 421 -10.78 -10.80 -3.14
C VAL A 421 -10.22 -11.95 -2.29
N LEU A 422 -9.01 -11.79 -1.75
CA LEU A 422 -8.37 -12.87 -1.01
C LEU A 422 -9.02 -13.10 0.37
N THR A 423 -9.57 -12.06 1.02
CA THR A 423 -10.40 -12.26 2.23
C THR A 423 -11.72 -12.97 1.91
N SER A 424 -12.31 -12.71 0.74
CA SER A 424 -13.50 -13.43 0.30
C SER A 424 -13.19 -14.92 0.02
N VAL A 425 -12.04 -15.22 -0.56
CA VAL A 425 -11.55 -16.61 -0.73
C VAL A 425 -11.32 -17.27 0.63
N LEU A 426 -10.64 -16.57 1.56
CA LEU A 426 -10.45 -17.03 2.94
C LEU A 426 -11.79 -17.46 3.56
N MET A 427 -12.78 -16.57 3.48
CA MET A 427 -14.10 -16.78 4.08
C MET A 427 -14.84 -17.95 3.42
N ALA A 428 -14.85 -18.02 2.10
CA ALA A 428 -15.55 -19.06 1.35
C ALA A 428 -14.98 -20.45 1.68
N VAL A 429 -13.66 -20.61 1.64
CA VAL A 429 -13.00 -21.89 1.93
C VAL A 429 -13.11 -22.25 3.41
N ALA A 430 -12.89 -21.26 4.31
CA ALA A 430 -13.01 -21.50 5.75
C ALA A 430 -14.43 -21.94 6.14
N LEU A 431 -15.47 -21.30 5.61
CA LEU A 431 -16.85 -21.70 5.89
C LEU A 431 -17.15 -23.11 5.36
N ALA A 432 -16.73 -23.43 4.13
CA ALA A 432 -16.96 -24.76 3.55
C ALA A 432 -16.33 -25.86 4.42
N VAL A 433 -15.06 -25.70 4.83
CA VAL A 433 -14.36 -26.66 5.69
C VAL A 433 -14.95 -26.71 7.10
N TYR A 434 -15.43 -25.58 7.62
CA TYR A 434 -16.06 -25.50 8.93
C TYR A 434 -17.34 -26.33 8.97
N TYR A 435 -18.22 -26.18 7.98
CA TYR A 435 -19.44 -26.97 7.87
C TYR A 435 -19.14 -28.47 7.73
N GLN A 436 -18.20 -28.86 6.86
CA GLN A 436 -17.80 -30.27 6.69
C GLN A 436 -17.30 -30.93 7.99
N ARG A 437 -16.62 -30.17 8.86
CA ARG A 437 -16.12 -30.69 10.14
C ARG A 437 -17.18 -30.75 11.22
N LEU A 438 -18.24 -29.97 11.14
CA LEU A 438 -19.32 -29.94 12.12
C LEU A 438 -20.46 -30.92 11.78
N GLU A 439 -20.65 -31.30 10.53
CA GLU A 439 -21.67 -32.28 10.12
C GLU A 439 -21.61 -33.59 10.91
N PRO A 440 -20.43 -34.21 11.21
CA PRO A 440 -20.34 -35.42 11.98
C PRO A 440 -20.53 -35.25 13.49
N SER A 441 -20.58 -34.02 14.01
CA SER A 441 -20.55 -33.72 15.45
C SER A 441 -21.91 -33.88 16.17
N GLY A 442 -23.00 -34.19 15.44
CA GLY A 442 -24.35 -34.32 16.03
C GLY A 442 -24.98 -33.01 16.50
N LEU A 443 -24.37 -31.86 16.19
CA LEU A 443 -24.90 -30.54 16.53
C LEU A 443 -26.13 -30.18 15.70
N SER A 444 -27.10 -29.54 16.32
CA SER A 444 -28.30 -29.05 15.62
C SER A 444 -27.95 -27.97 14.59
N ARG A 445 -28.82 -27.80 13.59
CA ARG A 445 -28.63 -26.74 12.59
C ARG A 445 -28.56 -25.34 13.19
N GLU A 446 -29.27 -25.11 14.31
CA GLU A 446 -29.24 -23.83 15.03
C GLU A 446 -27.89 -23.59 15.73
N GLU A 447 -27.30 -24.61 16.33
CA GLU A 447 -25.99 -24.53 16.95
C GLU A 447 -24.90 -24.32 15.92
N ILE A 448 -24.98 -25.00 14.76
CA ILE A 448 -24.07 -24.79 13.63
C ILE A 448 -24.21 -23.37 13.07
N ALA A 449 -25.43 -22.86 12.94
CA ALA A 449 -25.69 -21.50 12.46
C ALA A 449 -25.15 -20.44 13.44
N ALA A 450 -25.37 -20.61 14.74
CA ALA A 450 -24.82 -19.74 15.78
C ALA A 450 -23.29 -19.76 15.82
N ALA A 451 -22.68 -20.93 15.67
CA ALA A 451 -21.24 -21.11 15.61
C ALA A 451 -20.63 -20.50 14.33
N THR A 452 -21.34 -20.64 13.19
CA THR A 452 -20.94 -20.02 11.91
C THR A 452 -20.97 -18.50 12.00
N GLU A 453 -22.00 -17.93 12.61
CA GLU A 453 -22.08 -16.49 12.80
C GLU A 453 -21.02 -15.99 13.80
N ALA A 454 -20.69 -16.77 14.83
CA ALA A 454 -19.58 -16.49 15.73
C ALA A 454 -18.24 -16.52 14.99
N LEU A 455 -18.01 -17.49 14.09
CA LEU A 455 -16.85 -17.58 13.21
C LEU A 455 -16.74 -16.34 12.29
N ARG A 456 -17.83 -16.00 11.63
CA ARG A 456 -17.90 -14.84 10.76
C ARG A 456 -17.56 -13.54 11.51
N ARG A 457 -18.12 -13.37 12.70
CA ARG A 457 -17.83 -12.20 13.56
C ARG A 457 -16.38 -12.17 14.04
N SER A 458 -15.78 -13.32 14.37
CA SER A 458 -14.40 -13.37 14.83
C SER A 458 -13.41 -13.06 13.70
N ILE A 459 -13.67 -13.51 12.47
CA ILE A 459 -12.88 -13.14 11.27
C ILE A 459 -13.01 -11.64 10.98
N GLN A 460 -14.20 -11.06 11.17
CA GLN A 460 -14.44 -9.63 10.90
C GLN A 460 -13.96 -8.69 12.02
N LYS A 461 -13.94 -9.14 13.28
CA LYS A 461 -13.66 -8.27 14.44
C LYS A 461 -12.32 -8.52 15.13
N GLY A 462 -11.55 -9.57 14.74
CA GLY A 462 -10.36 -9.98 15.50
C GLY A 462 -10.72 -10.43 16.92
N ALA A 463 -10.58 -11.68 17.17
CA ALA A 463 -10.43 -12.47 18.41
C ALA A 463 -11.05 -12.01 19.78
N GLU A 464 -12.11 -11.23 19.87
CA GLU A 464 -12.73 -10.90 21.15
C GLU A 464 -14.25 -11.07 21.17
N SER A 465 -14.76 -12.30 21.02
CA SER A 465 -16.16 -12.58 21.30
C SER A 465 -16.39 -14.07 21.60
N GLY A 466 -15.95 -14.52 22.77
CA GLY A 466 -16.36 -15.78 23.34
C GLY A 466 -17.79 -15.70 23.90
N GLY A 467 -18.76 -16.33 23.25
CA GLY A 467 -20.13 -16.46 23.76
C GLY A 467 -20.19 -17.31 25.05
N GLN A 468 -20.93 -16.83 26.02
CA GLN A 468 -21.02 -17.39 27.39
C GLN A 468 -22.01 -18.56 27.57
N ALA A 469 -22.56 -19.17 26.49
CA ALA A 469 -23.69 -20.12 26.66
C ALA A 469 -23.48 -21.53 26.08
N ILE A 470 -22.22 -21.95 25.76
CA ILE A 470 -21.97 -23.24 25.10
C ILE A 470 -21.23 -24.19 26.06
N PRO A 471 -21.66 -25.49 26.20
CA PRO A 471 -20.94 -26.51 26.98
C PRO A 471 -19.47 -26.61 26.62
N GLN A 472 -18.59 -26.87 27.60
CA GLN A 472 -17.14 -26.83 27.40
C GLN A 472 -16.64 -27.83 26.35
N ALA A 473 -17.25 -29.00 26.25
CA ALA A 473 -16.91 -30.01 25.23
C ALA A 473 -17.21 -29.50 23.78
N VAL A 474 -18.39 -28.91 23.60
CA VAL A 474 -18.81 -28.31 22.32
C VAL A 474 -17.92 -27.12 21.98
N ARG A 475 -17.55 -26.29 22.94
CA ARG A 475 -16.64 -25.14 22.74
C ARG A 475 -15.28 -25.59 22.24
N THR A 476 -14.75 -26.71 22.75
CA THR A 476 -13.44 -27.25 22.30
C THR A 476 -13.52 -27.76 20.86
N GLN A 477 -14.59 -28.49 20.51
CA GLN A 477 -14.80 -28.96 19.13
C GLN A 477 -14.98 -27.81 18.14
N LEU A 478 -15.76 -26.79 18.52
CA LEU A 478 -15.96 -25.58 17.70
C LEU A 478 -14.66 -24.80 17.50
N ALA A 479 -13.85 -24.67 18.55
CA ALA A 479 -12.57 -23.99 18.49
C ALA A 479 -11.57 -24.75 17.59
N ASP A 480 -11.54 -26.07 17.65
CA ASP A 480 -10.69 -26.88 16.82
C ASP A 480 -11.13 -26.88 15.35
N ALA A 481 -12.43 -27.05 15.10
CA ALA A 481 -13.00 -26.90 13.75
C ALA A 481 -12.69 -25.52 13.17
N TYR A 482 -12.78 -24.44 13.98
CA TYR A 482 -12.42 -23.09 13.59
C TYR A 482 -10.95 -22.96 13.17
N ARG A 483 -10.01 -23.46 13.99
CA ARG A 483 -8.57 -23.36 13.72
C ARG A 483 -8.20 -24.05 12.39
N HIS A 484 -8.73 -25.23 12.13
CA HIS A 484 -8.50 -25.97 10.90
C HIS A 484 -9.20 -25.33 9.70
N ALA A 485 -10.43 -24.88 9.86
CA ALA A 485 -11.16 -24.17 8.82
C ALA A 485 -10.45 -22.89 8.38
N PHE A 486 -9.95 -22.11 9.34
CA PHE A 486 -9.19 -20.90 9.07
C PHE A 486 -7.86 -21.21 8.36
N SER A 487 -7.16 -22.26 8.80
CA SER A 487 -5.92 -22.72 8.15
C SER A 487 -6.18 -23.14 6.69
N ALA A 488 -7.25 -23.88 6.43
CA ALA A 488 -7.65 -24.26 5.07
C ALA A 488 -8.02 -23.02 4.22
N GLY A 489 -8.75 -22.07 4.81
CA GLY A 489 -9.05 -20.78 4.18
C GLY A 489 -7.79 -20.00 3.80
N ALA A 490 -6.82 -19.94 4.71
CA ALA A 490 -5.51 -19.34 4.43
C ALA A 490 -4.77 -20.08 3.30
N GLY A 491 -4.81 -21.43 3.27
CA GLY A 491 -4.31 -22.23 2.15
C GLY A 491 -4.95 -21.85 0.81
N GLY A 492 -6.27 -21.63 0.79
CA GLY A 492 -6.99 -21.12 -0.39
C GLY A 492 -6.48 -19.76 -0.88
N VAL A 493 -6.24 -18.82 0.06
CA VAL A 493 -5.64 -17.51 -0.25
C VAL A 493 -4.29 -17.67 -0.92
N PHE A 494 -3.41 -18.49 -0.36
CA PHE A 494 -2.06 -18.67 -0.91
C PHE A 494 -2.05 -19.45 -2.22
N THR A 495 -3.00 -20.35 -2.43
CA THR A 495 -3.20 -21.00 -3.74
C THR A 495 -3.58 -19.99 -4.81
N CYS A 496 -4.57 -19.13 -4.55
CA CYS A 496 -4.93 -18.05 -5.47
C CYS A 496 -3.76 -17.09 -5.72
N SER A 497 -3.03 -16.73 -4.67
CA SER A 497 -1.85 -15.86 -4.76
C SER A 497 -0.75 -16.45 -5.64
N ALA A 498 -0.45 -17.74 -5.47
CA ALA A 498 0.54 -18.44 -6.30
C ALA A 498 0.12 -18.48 -7.77
N LEU A 499 -1.16 -18.80 -8.05
CA LEU A 499 -1.70 -18.82 -9.42
C LEU A 499 -1.63 -17.45 -10.07
N VAL A 500 -2.03 -16.38 -9.37
CA VAL A 500 -1.95 -15.00 -9.87
C VAL A 500 -0.51 -14.64 -10.21
N CYS A 501 0.44 -14.98 -9.34
CA CYS A 501 1.86 -14.73 -9.58
C CYS A 501 2.39 -15.50 -10.80
N LEU A 502 2.05 -16.78 -10.96
CA LEU A 502 2.48 -17.58 -12.11
C LEU A 502 1.90 -17.06 -13.43
N LEU A 503 0.61 -16.74 -13.45
CA LEU A 503 -0.04 -16.15 -14.63
C LEU A 503 0.60 -14.79 -14.97
N CYS A 504 0.91 -13.97 -13.96
CA CYS A 504 1.59 -12.71 -14.16
C CYS A 504 3.03 -12.90 -14.66
N ALA A 505 3.77 -13.90 -14.18
CA ALA A 505 5.10 -14.22 -14.67
C ALA A 505 5.08 -14.54 -16.18
N VAL A 506 4.09 -15.34 -16.62
CA VAL A 506 3.85 -15.64 -18.03
C VAL A 506 3.50 -14.39 -18.83
N LEU A 507 2.58 -13.57 -18.33
CA LEU A 507 2.20 -12.29 -18.94
C LEU A 507 3.40 -11.37 -19.12
N VAL A 508 4.25 -11.24 -18.12
CA VAL A 508 5.47 -10.44 -18.15
C VAL A 508 6.48 -11.02 -19.16
N TRP A 509 6.64 -12.35 -19.16
CA TRP A 509 7.58 -13.01 -20.04
C TRP A 509 7.26 -12.82 -21.52
N PHE A 510 6.00 -12.87 -21.91
CA PHE A 510 5.56 -12.66 -23.28
C PHE A 510 5.20 -11.20 -23.59
N GLY A 511 4.82 -10.44 -22.58
CA GLY A 511 4.35 -9.05 -22.75
C GLY A 511 5.47 -8.02 -22.84
N LEU A 512 6.53 -8.17 -22.06
CA LEU A 512 7.68 -7.25 -22.12
C LEU A 512 8.62 -7.62 -23.25
N LYS A 513 8.90 -6.65 -24.13
CA LYS A 513 9.94 -6.82 -25.17
C LYS A 513 11.30 -7.01 -24.52
N LYS A 514 12.14 -7.83 -25.15
CA LYS A 514 13.54 -7.95 -24.79
C LYS A 514 14.21 -6.60 -25.12
N ILE A 515 14.48 -5.79 -24.09
CA ILE A 515 15.23 -4.54 -24.30
C ILE A 515 16.64 -4.98 -24.65
N SER A 516 17.03 -4.83 -25.93
CA SER A 516 18.40 -5.00 -26.36
C SER A 516 19.26 -3.98 -25.61
N ARG A 517 20.43 -4.41 -25.13
CA ARG A 517 21.43 -3.53 -24.52
C ARG A 517 21.59 -2.30 -25.44
N GLN A 518 21.28 -1.13 -24.92
CA GLN A 518 21.79 0.09 -25.54
C GLN A 518 23.31 -0.01 -25.44
N SER A 519 23.98 -0.10 -26.58
CA SER A 519 25.42 0.04 -26.64
C SER A 519 25.81 1.34 -25.95
N PRO A 520 26.89 1.36 -25.13
CA PRO A 520 27.36 2.61 -24.56
C PRO A 520 27.59 3.60 -25.72
N PRO A 521 27.28 4.89 -25.53
CA PRO A 521 27.57 5.89 -26.54
C PRO A 521 29.07 5.81 -26.84
N SER A 522 29.42 5.62 -28.13
CA SER A 522 30.79 5.71 -28.61
C SER A 522 31.36 7.05 -28.14
N LYS A 523 32.53 7.00 -27.48
CA LYS A 523 33.29 8.14 -26.99
C LYS A 523 33.61 9.11 -28.10
#